data_bf35d1a50208ae0e9a97bda7619b1650
#
_entry.id   bf35d1a50208ae0e9a97bda7619b1650
#
_cell.length_a   1.000
_cell.length_b   1.000
_cell.length_c   1.000
_cell.angle_alpha   90.00
_cell.angle_beta   90.00
_cell.angle_gamma   90.00
#
_symmetry.space_group_name_H-M   'P 1'
#
loop_
_entity.id
_entity.type
_entity.pdbx_description
1 polymer ?
#
loop_
_entity_poly.entity_id
_entity_poly.type
_entity_poly.pdbx_seq_one_letter_code
_entity_poly.pdbx_strand_id
1 'polypeptide(L)'
;MQGYEYFLRFIRRFPDVETLAAASEDEVLKYWQGLGYYSRARNLHAAAKSMNGKFPASYQEVRALKGVGDYTAAAICSIAYNMPYAVVDGNVYRVLSRYWGVDTPIDSTEGKRLFAVLADEMLDKSRPAIYNQAIMDFGAVQCTPQAPNCMFCPLADSCTALSKGCLLYTSDAAD
;
A
#
# COMPACT_ATOMS: atom_id res chain seq x y z
N MET A 1 4.96 15.08 7.96
CA MET A 1 4.45 15.82 6.78
C MET A 1 5.54 16.33 5.82
N GLN A 2 6.71 15.73 5.88
CA GLN A 2 7.87 16.14 5.06
C GLN A 2 7.66 15.94 3.54
N GLY A 3 6.83 14.98 3.12
CA GLY A 3 6.59 14.68 1.71
C GLY A 3 5.63 15.62 0.97
N TYR A 4 4.82 16.41 1.68
CA TYR A 4 3.77 17.22 1.05
C TYR A 4 4.31 18.33 0.13
N GLU A 5 5.33 19.06 0.59
CA GLU A 5 5.97 20.11 -0.21
C GLU A 5 6.66 19.54 -1.46
N TYR A 6 7.27 18.34 -1.33
CA TYR A 6 7.84 17.64 -2.47
C TYR A 6 6.78 17.24 -3.49
N PHE A 7 5.66 16.70 -3.01
CA PHE A 7 4.51 16.36 -3.85
C PHE A 7 4.01 17.59 -4.62
N LEU A 8 3.74 18.70 -3.93
CA LEU A 8 3.26 19.92 -4.59
C LEU A 8 4.26 20.47 -5.62
N ARG A 9 5.55 20.45 -5.30
CA ARG A 9 6.60 20.88 -6.23
C ARG A 9 6.68 19.96 -7.46
N PHE A 10 6.53 18.66 -7.25
CA PHE A 10 6.58 17.67 -8.32
C PHE A 10 5.39 17.81 -9.28
N ILE A 11 4.16 17.87 -8.76
CA ILE A 11 2.95 17.99 -9.60
C ILE A 11 2.84 19.35 -10.31
N ARG A 12 3.41 20.42 -9.75
CA ARG A 12 3.50 21.71 -10.45
C ARG A 12 4.38 21.63 -11.68
N ARG A 13 5.48 20.89 -11.60
CA ARG A 13 6.40 20.73 -12.72
C ARG A 13 5.94 19.69 -13.73
N PHE A 14 5.33 18.63 -13.26
CA PHE A 14 4.85 17.50 -14.05
C PHE A 14 3.34 17.30 -13.79
N PRO A 15 2.48 18.14 -14.35
CA PRO A 15 1.04 18.11 -14.08
C PRO A 15 0.32 16.93 -14.71
N ASP A 16 0.93 16.31 -15.71
CA ASP A 16 0.40 15.18 -16.47
C ASP A 16 1.51 14.19 -16.83
N VAL A 17 1.09 13.03 -17.35
CA VAL A 17 2.00 11.94 -17.69
C VAL A 17 2.87 12.28 -18.90
N GLU A 18 2.37 13.07 -19.85
CA GLU A 18 3.08 13.51 -21.03
C GLU A 18 4.26 14.41 -20.67
N THR A 19 4.02 15.39 -19.82
CA THR A 19 5.06 16.29 -19.32
C THR A 19 6.14 15.54 -18.57
N LEU A 20 5.74 14.56 -17.72
CA LEU A 20 6.69 13.72 -17.00
C LEU A 20 7.48 12.83 -17.96
N ALA A 21 6.83 12.21 -18.93
CA ALA A 21 7.47 11.32 -19.91
C ALA A 21 8.48 12.07 -20.81
N ALA A 22 8.17 13.31 -21.20
CA ALA A 22 9.03 14.15 -22.02
C ALA A 22 10.25 14.74 -21.30
N ALA A 23 10.23 14.77 -19.96
CA ALA A 23 11.34 15.31 -19.16
C ALA A 23 12.61 14.44 -19.29
N SER A 24 13.77 15.03 -19.02
CA SER A 24 15.00 14.25 -18.82
C SER A 24 15.00 13.54 -17.47
N GLU A 25 15.71 12.43 -17.37
CA GLU A 25 15.86 11.71 -16.09
C GLU A 25 16.49 12.62 -15.02
N ASP A 26 17.50 13.39 -15.39
CA ASP A 26 18.17 14.34 -14.47
C ASP A 26 17.22 15.37 -13.91
N GLU A 27 16.31 15.88 -14.74
CA GLU A 27 15.29 16.82 -14.28
C GLU A 27 14.33 16.18 -13.29
N VAL A 28 13.84 14.97 -13.56
CA VAL A 28 12.97 14.23 -12.65
C VAL A 28 13.68 13.97 -11.31
N LEU A 29 14.95 13.54 -11.35
CA LEU A 29 15.74 13.28 -10.14
C LEU A 29 15.99 14.57 -9.34
N LYS A 30 16.18 15.72 -10.00
CA LYS A 30 16.32 17.02 -9.33
C LYS A 30 15.07 17.38 -8.52
N TYR A 31 13.89 17.16 -9.06
CA TYR A 31 12.63 17.39 -8.34
C TYR A 31 12.36 16.37 -7.24
N TRP A 32 13.00 15.19 -7.30
CA TRP A 32 12.94 14.13 -6.29
C TRP A 32 13.99 14.28 -5.18
N GLN A 33 14.96 15.16 -5.37
CA GLN A 33 16.11 15.32 -4.45
C GLN A 33 15.63 15.64 -3.02
N GLY A 34 16.13 14.84 -2.06
CA GLY A 34 15.79 14.93 -0.63
C GLY A 34 14.78 13.89 -0.16
N LEU A 35 14.07 13.20 -1.05
CA LEU A 35 13.15 12.11 -0.68
C LEU A 35 13.83 10.75 -0.49
N GLY A 36 15.05 10.58 -1.04
CA GLY A 36 15.73 9.28 -1.05
C GLY A 36 15.08 8.26 -2.00
N TYR A 37 15.59 7.03 -1.99
CA TYR A 37 15.07 5.93 -2.82
C TYR A 37 14.86 6.32 -4.28
N TYR A 38 15.87 6.86 -4.92
CA TYR A 38 15.84 7.39 -6.29
C TYR A 38 15.37 6.40 -7.36
N SER A 39 15.47 5.10 -7.08
CA SER A 39 14.91 4.06 -7.95
C SER A 39 13.39 4.23 -8.15
N ARG A 40 12.67 4.78 -7.16
CA ARG A 40 11.22 5.09 -7.30
C ARG A 40 10.99 6.18 -8.35
N ALA A 41 11.81 7.23 -8.34
CA ALA A 41 11.71 8.30 -9.34
C ALA A 41 12.02 7.79 -10.75
N ARG A 42 13.06 6.96 -10.92
CA ARG A 42 13.40 6.34 -12.20
C ARG A 42 12.30 5.41 -12.69
N ASN A 43 11.73 4.60 -11.80
CA ASN A 43 10.62 3.72 -12.15
C ASN A 43 9.37 4.50 -12.54
N LEU A 44 9.02 5.55 -11.79
CA LEU A 44 7.90 6.44 -12.12
C LEU A 44 8.07 7.08 -13.49
N HIS A 45 9.27 7.58 -13.80
CA HIS A 45 9.59 8.17 -15.10
C HIS A 45 9.52 7.13 -16.24
N ALA A 46 10.08 5.93 -16.02
CA ALA A 46 10.00 4.85 -16.99
C ALA A 46 8.56 4.39 -17.23
N ALA A 47 7.75 4.31 -16.16
CA ALA A 47 6.32 4.01 -16.25
C ALA A 47 5.59 5.09 -17.09
N ALA A 48 5.82 6.38 -16.79
CA ALA A 48 5.23 7.48 -17.56
C ALA A 48 5.54 7.38 -19.06
N LYS A 49 6.80 7.08 -19.42
CA LYS A 49 7.20 6.87 -20.81
C LYS A 49 6.47 5.69 -21.48
N SER A 50 6.26 4.60 -20.74
CA SER A 50 5.57 3.42 -21.28
C SER A 50 4.06 3.60 -21.48
N MET A 51 3.45 4.57 -20.79
CA MET A 51 2.01 4.86 -20.90
C MET A 51 1.62 5.56 -22.21
N ASN A 52 2.58 6.16 -22.94
CA ASN A 52 2.33 6.88 -24.19
C ASN A 52 1.15 7.88 -24.08
N GLY A 53 1.11 8.64 -22.99
CA GLY A 53 0.08 9.63 -22.72
C GLY A 53 -1.26 9.07 -22.22
N LYS A 54 -1.39 7.74 -22.06
CA LYS A 54 -2.64 7.12 -21.64
C LYS A 54 -2.43 6.25 -20.40
N PHE A 55 -3.15 6.58 -19.32
CA PHE A 55 -3.15 5.76 -18.12
C PHE A 55 -3.75 4.37 -18.38
N PRO A 56 -3.18 3.31 -17.78
CA PRO A 56 -3.72 1.96 -17.87
C PRO A 56 -5.10 1.89 -17.22
N ALA A 57 -6.01 1.07 -17.80
CA ALA A 57 -7.40 0.97 -17.38
C ALA A 57 -7.73 -0.35 -16.65
N SER A 58 -6.76 -1.24 -16.50
CA SER A 58 -6.93 -2.54 -15.82
C SER A 58 -5.82 -2.81 -14.81
N TYR A 59 -6.10 -3.68 -13.85
CA TYR A 59 -5.09 -4.12 -12.87
C TYR A 59 -3.84 -4.69 -13.54
N GLN A 60 -4.02 -5.50 -14.56
CA GLN A 60 -2.92 -6.15 -15.29
C GLN A 60 -2.02 -5.12 -15.96
N GLU A 61 -2.61 -4.12 -16.61
CA GLU A 61 -1.85 -3.03 -17.23
C GLU A 61 -1.11 -2.18 -16.18
N VAL A 62 -1.77 -1.83 -15.06
CA VAL A 62 -1.12 -1.11 -13.95
C VAL A 62 0.04 -1.93 -13.38
N ARG A 63 -0.19 -3.23 -13.16
CA ARG A 63 0.82 -4.15 -12.60
C ARG A 63 2.03 -4.34 -13.53
N ALA A 64 1.85 -4.18 -14.83
CA ALA A 64 2.91 -4.28 -15.83
C ALA A 64 3.83 -3.05 -15.87
N LEU A 65 3.45 -1.94 -15.25
CA LEU A 65 4.26 -0.74 -15.20
C LEU A 65 5.56 -0.95 -14.42
N LYS A 66 6.63 -0.28 -14.87
CA LYS A 66 7.94 -0.39 -14.23
C LYS A 66 7.90 0.02 -12.75
N GLY A 67 8.35 -0.89 -11.88
CA GLY A 67 8.41 -0.65 -10.44
C GLY A 67 7.08 -0.79 -9.69
N VAL A 68 6.02 -1.26 -10.37
CA VAL A 68 4.71 -1.52 -9.76
C VAL A 68 4.62 -3.00 -9.38
N GLY A 69 4.55 -3.26 -8.08
CA GLY A 69 4.27 -4.57 -7.48
C GLY A 69 2.77 -4.76 -7.21
N ASP A 70 2.39 -5.93 -6.68
CA ASP A 70 0.98 -6.25 -6.40
C ASP A 70 0.35 -5.25 -5.42
N TYR A 71 1.07 -4.89 -4.34
CA TYR A 71 0.65 -3.85 -3.41
C TYR A 71 0.37 -2.50 -4.11
N THR A 72 1.33 -2.03 -4.91
CA THR A 72 1.20 -0.73 -5.59
C THR A 72 0.09 -0.76 -6.63
N ALA A 73 -0.06 -1.86 -7.37
CA ALA A 73 -1.14 -2.03 -8.34
C ALA A 73 -2.51 -2.02 -7.66
N ALA A 74 -2.67 -2.76 -6.56
CA ALA A 74 -3.91 -2.77 -5.79
C ALA A 74 -4.24 -1.37 -5.22
N ALA A 75 -3.24 -0.65 -4.70
CA ALA A 75 -3.42 0.70 -4.19
C ALA A 75 -3.86 1.67 -5.30
N ILE A 76 -3.19 1.68 -6.44
CA ILE A 76 -3.57 2.52 -7.58
C ILE A 76 -4.98 2.18 -8.05
N CYS A 77 -5.28 0.90 -8.28
CA CYS A 77 -6.57 0.47 -8.80
C CYS A 77 -7.72 0.76 -7.83
N SER A 78 -7.52 0.57 -6.53
CA SER A 78 -8.58 0.83 -5.55
C SER A 78 -8.76 2.31 -5.25
N ILE A 79 -7.67 3.07 -5.08
CA ILE A 79 -7.74 4.47 -4.66
C ILE A 79 -8.06 5.40 -5.83
N ALA A 80 -7.41 5.20 -7.00
CA ALA A 80 -7.61 6.08 -8.14
C ALA A 80 -8.80 5.67 -9.03
N TYR A 81 -9.11 4.39 -9.12
CA TYR A 81 -10.15 3.86 -10.02
C TYR A 81 -11.35 3.23 -9.30
N ASN A 82 -11.33 3.19 -7.97
CA ASN A 82 -12.37 2.55 -7.14
C ASN A 82 -12.62 1.07 -7.54
N MET A 83 -11.59 0.38 -8.01
CA MET A 83 -11.66 -1.04 -8.35
C MET A 83 -11.54 -1.90 -7.08
N PRO A 84 -12.24 -3.04 -6.98
CA PRO A 84 -12.29 -3.85 -5.77
C PRO A 84 -11.05 -4.73 -5.59
N TYR A 85 -9.89 -4.12 -5.38
CA TYR A 85 -8.63 -4.79 -5.08
C TYR A 85 -8.19 -4.47 -3.65
N ALA A 86 -7.95 -5.51 -2.86
CA ALA A 86 -7.45 -5.38 -1.50
C ALA A 86 -5.96 -5.02 -1.49
N VAL A 87 -5.60 -4.05 -0.66
CA VAL A 87 -4.21 -3.66 -0.40
C VAL A 87 -3.70 -4.47 0.78
N VAL A 88 -2.52 -5.10 0.65
CA VAL A 88 -1.88 -5.86 1.73
C VAL A 88 -0.47 -5.33 1.92
N ASP A 89 -0.29 -4.47 2.92
CA ASP A 89 1.01 -3.97 3.39
C ASP A 89 1.37 -4.59 4.76
N GLY A 90 2.49 -4.19 5.33
CA GLY A 90 2.91 -4.65 6.67
C GLY A 90 1.88 -4.36 7.77
N ASN A 91 1.16 -3.25 7.69
CA ASN A 91 0.09 -2.92 8.64
C ASN A 91 -1.10 -3.86 8.49
N VAL A 92 -1.52 -4.11 7.25
CA VAL A 92 -2.64 -5.01 6.95
C VAL A 92 -2.31 -6.44 7.34
N TYR A 93 -1.11 -6.94 7.01
CA TYR A 93 -0.65 -8.26 7.49
C TYR A 93 -0.80 -8.38 9.00
N ARG A 94 -0.33 -7.40 9.76
CA ARG A 94 -0.39 -7.40 11.22
C ARG A 94 -1.82 -7.38 11.74
N VAL A 95 -2.69 -6.53 11.18
CA VAL A 95 -4.10 -6.46 11.57
C VAL A 95 -4.80 -7.79 11.33
N LEU A 96 -4.66 -8.35 10.14
CA LEU A 96 -5.29 -9.62 9.77
C LEU A 96 -4.76 -10.79 10.60
N SER A 97 -3.43 -10.88 10.80
CA SER A 97 -2.82 -11.91 11.66
C SER A 97 -3.39 -11.89 13.06
N ARG A 98 -3.45 -10.71 13.68
CA ARG A 98 -3.95 -10.56 15.06
C ARG A 98 -5.44 -10.80 15.15
N TYR A 99 -6.21 -10.22 14.25
CA TYR A 99 -7.66 -10.32 14.29
C TYR A 99 -8.13 -11.75 14.09
N TRP A 100 -7.62 -12.45 13.09
CA TRP A 100 -7.99 -13.83 12.79
C TRP A 100 -7.14 -14.88 13.51
N GLY A 101 -6.06 -14.49 14.17
CA GLY A 101 -5.15 -15.43 14.84
C GLY A 101 -4.37 -16.30 13.87
N VAL A 102 -3.98 -15.72 12.71
CA VAL A 102 -3.20 -16.42 11.68
C VAL A 102 -1.72 -16.39 12.06
N ASP A 103 -1.09 -17.54 12.17
CA ASP A 103 0.32 -17.74 12.52
C ASP A 103 1.21 -18.16 11.33
N THR A 104 0.61 -18.30 10.15
CA THR A 104 1.35 -18.61 8.92
C THR A 104 2.32 -17.49 8.57
N PRO A 105 3.62 -17.78 8.35
CA PRO A 105 4.61 -16.76 8.02
C PRO A 105 4.25 -15.98 6.75
N ILE A 106 4.26 -14.64 6.83
CA ILE A 106 3.85 -13.73 5.73
C ILE A 106 4.80 -13.75 4.53
N ASP A 107 6.04 -14.15 4.73
CA ASP A 107 7.07 -14.28 3.69
C ASP A 107 6.99 -15.60 2.92
N SER A 108 6.27 -16.59 3.46
CA SER A 108 6.00 -17.85 2.77
C SER A 108 5.02 -17.68 1.61
N THR A 109 5.11 -18.59 0.62
CA THR A 109 4.16 -18.62 -0.50
C THR A 109 2.73 -18.88 -0.03
N GLU A 110 2.57 -19.76 0.96
CA GLU A 110 1.29 -20.08 1.57
C GLU A 110 0.71 -18.88 2.30
N GLY A 111 1.54 -18.19 3.12
CA GLY A 111 1.12 -17.00 3.84
C GLY A 111 0.67 -15.89 2.90
N LYS A 112 1.45 -15.57 1.88
CA LYS A 112 1.07 -14.55 0.88
C LYS A 112 -0.29 -14.85 0.25
N ARG A 113 -0.54 -16.12 -0.11
CA ARG A 113 -1.82 -16.54 -0.68
C ARG A 113 -2.96 -16.44 0.33
N LEU A 114 -2.76 -16.92 1.57
CA LEU A 114 -3.75 -16.87 2.62
C LEU A 114 -4.17 -15.44 2.94
N PHE A 115 -3.21 -14.55 3.16
CA PHE A 115 -3.49 -13.16 3.47
C PHE A 115 -4.14 -12.39 2.31
N ALA A 116 -3.79 -12.72 1.06
CA ALA A 116 -4.47 -12.14 -0.09
C ALA A 116 -5.96 -12.53 -0.14
N VAL A 117 -6.28 -13.79 0.16
CA VAL A 117 -7.67 -14.27 0.24
C VAL A 117 -8.41 -13.58 1.38
N LEU A 118 -7.84 -13.56 2.59
CA LEU A 118 -8.45 -12.89 3.75
C LEU A 118 -8.70 -11.40 3.50
N ALA A 119 -7.74 -10.72 2.88
CA ALA A 119 -7.89 -9.31 2.56
C ALA A 119 -9.00 -9.05 1.53
N ASP A 120 -9.13 -9.91 0.52
CA ASP A 120 -10.20 -9.80 -0.49
C ASP A 120 -11.60 -10.10 0.10
N GLU A 121 -11.68 -11.06 0.99
CA GLU A 121 -12.93 -11.39 1.70
C GLU A 121 -13.40 -10.27 2.62
N MET A 122 -12.46 -9.59 3.27
CA MET A 122 -12.75 -8.48 4.19
C MET A 122 -13.00 -7.16 3.48
N LEU A 123 -12.63 -7.03 2.22
CA LEU A 123 -12.73 -5.79 1.47
C LEU A 123 -14.19 -5.34 1.31
N ASP A 124 -14.49 -4.10 1.70
CA ASP A 124 -15.73 -3.43 1.28
C ASP A 124 -15.64 -3.09 -0.21
N LYS A 125 -16.13 -3.99 -1.05
CA LYS A 125 -16.05 -3.87 -2.52
C LYS A 125 -16.87 -2.69 -3.07
N SER A 126 -17.75 -2.11 -2.28
CA SER A 126 -18.48 -0.90 -2.64
C SER A 126 -17.66 0.38 -2.41
N ARG A 127 -16.72 0.36 -1.48
CA ARG A 127 -15.87 1.48 -1.10
C ARG A 127 -14.41 1.07 -0.91
N PRO A 128 -13.78 0.43 -1.90
CA PRO A 128 -12.45 -0.17 -1.73
C PRO A 128 -11.37 0.85 -1.35
N ALA A 129 -11.42 2.07 -1.90
CA ALA A 129 -10.47 3.13 -1.56
C ALA A 129 -10.50 3.49 -0.07
N ILE A 130 -11.70 3.72 0.47
CA ILE A 130 -11.90 4.08 1.88
C ILE A 130 -11.50 2.92 2.79
N TYR A 131 -11.93 1.71 2.44
CA TYR A 131 -11.61 0.52 3.24
C TYR A 131 -10.10 0.28 3.32
N ASN A 132 -9.41 0.28 2.18
CA ASN A 132 -7.97 0.07 2.14
C ASN A 132 -7.20 1.13 2.94
N GLN A 133 -7.57 2.40 2.81
CA GLN A 133 -6.96 3.45 3.61
C GLN A 133 -7.23 3.25 5.10
N ALA A 134 -8.47 2.94 5.47
CA ALA A 134 -8.87 2.76 6.87
C ALA A 134 -8.13 1.60 7.54
N ILE A 135 -7.96 0.45 6.88
CA ILE A 135 -7.26 -0.70 7.47
C ILE A 135 -5.74 -0.44 7.60
N MET A 136 -5.12 0.25 6.64
CA MET A 136 -3.72 0.66 6.73
C MET A 136 -3.52 1.64 7.90
N ASP A 137 -4.36 2.67 8.01
CA ASP A 137 -4.31 3.65 9.11
C ASP A 137 -4.59 3.00 10.46
N PHE A 138 -5.57 2.09 10.52
CA PHE A 138 -5.86 1.31 11.73
C PHE A 138 -4.63 0.51 12.19
N GLY A 139 -3.93 -0.13 11.28
CA GLY A 139 -2.67 -0.80 11.57
C GLY A 139 -1.57 0.15 12.04
N ALA A 140 -1.50 1.34 11.47
CA ALA A 140 -0.47 2.32 11.79
C ALA A 140 -0.68 3.01 13.15
N VAL A 141 -1.93 3.29 13.54
CA VAL A 141 -2.23 4.14 14.72
C VAL A 141 -2.90 3.41 15.87
N GLN A 142 -3.69 2.36 15.61
CA GLN A 142 -4.44 1.60 16.62
C GLN A 142 -3.80 0.24 16.91
N CYS A 143 -3.66 -0.60 15.90
CA CYS A 143 -3.05 -1.93 16.00
C CYS A 143 -1.55 -1.88 15.73
N THR A 144 -0.85 -1.03 16.47
CA THR A 144 0.59 -0.77 16.32
C THR A 144 1.45 -2.00 16.56
N PRO A 145 2.69 -2.08 16.01
CA PRO A 145 3.60 -3.21 16.23
C PRO A 145 3.86 -3.45 17.71
N GLN A 146 4.23 -2.40 18.42
CA GLN A 146 4.53 -2.43 19.85
C GLN A 146 3.41 -1.74 20.64
N ALA A 147 2.99 -2.34 21.74
CA ALA A 147 2.02 -1.79 22.69
C ALA A 147 0.72 -1.25 22.03
N PRO A 148 -0.03 -2.06 21.24
CA PRO A 148 -1.30 -1.61 20.69
C PRO A 148 -2.30 -1.29 21.79
N ASN A 149 -3.08 -0.22 21.61
CA ASN A 149 -4.09 0.20 22.60
C ASN A 149 -5.37 -0.65 22.51
N CYS A 150 -5.28 -1.92 22.93
CA CYS A 150 -6.38 -2.88 22.80
C CYS A 150 -7.59 -2.54 23.66
N MET A 151 -7.41 -1.84 24.79
CA MET A 151 -8.51 -1.44 25.68
C MET A 151 -9.54 -0.55 24.97
N PHE A 152 -9.10 0.28 24.02
CA PHE A 152 -9.97 1.18 23.26
C PHE A 152 -10.11 0.74 21.80
N CYS A 153 -9.78 -0.51 21.48
CA CYS A 153 -9.88 -1.03 20.14
C CYS A 153 -11.33 -1.42 19.81
N PRO A 154 -11.91 -0.88 18.73
CA PRO A 154 -13.29 -1.23 18.35
C PRO A 154 -13.47 -2.70 17.92
N LEU A 155 -12.36 -3.41 17.70
CA LEU A 155 -12.35 -4.83 17.33
C LEU A 155 -11.97 -5.75 18.51
N ALA A 156 -11.85 -5.22 19.74
CA ALA A 156 -11.35 -5.95 20.90
C ALA A 156 -12.15 -7.24 21.17
N ASP A 157 -13.47 -7.16 21.15
CA ASP A 157 -14.38 -8.26 21.53
C ASP A 157 -14.29 -9.47 20.59
N SER A 158 -13.88 -9.24 19.33
CA SER A 158 -13.75 -10.28 18.30
C SER A 158 -12.30 -10.62 17.92
N CYS A 159 -11.33 -9.95 18.55
CA CYS A 159 -9.92 -10.14 18.21
C CYS A 159 -9.34 -11.43 18.80
N THR A 160 -8.96 -12.37 17.95
CA THR A 160 -8.38 -13.67 18.36
C THR A 160 -7.07 -13.51 19.13
N ALA A 161 -6.17 -12.61 18.70
CA ALA A 161 -4.90 -12.43 19.40
C ALA A 161 -5.12 -11.87 20.81
N LEU A 162 -6.05 -10.94 20.99
CA LEU A 162 -6.38 -10.38 22.30
C LEU A 162 -6.98 -11.47 23.22
N SER A 163 -7.94 -12.24 22.72
CA SER A 163 -8.59 -13.32 23.50
C SER A 163 -7.62 -14.41 23.93
N LYS A 164 -6.57 -14.67 23.15
CA LYS A 164 -5.51 -15.63 23.46
C LYS A 164 -4.35 -15.05 24.27
N GLY A 165 -4.35 -13.74 24.58
CA GLY A 165 -3.23 -13.07 25.22
C GLY A 165 -1.96 -13.01 24.35
N CYS A 166 -2.07 -13.19 23.05
CA CYS A 166 -0.96 -13.30 22.09
C CYS A 166 -0.87 -12.09 21.18
N LEU A 167 -0.52 -10.91 21.73
CA LEU A 167 -0.32 -9.70 20.93
C LEU A 167 1.00 -9.69 20.16
N LEU A 168 1.86 -10.66 20.40
CA LEU A 168 3.16 -10.83 19.73
C LEU A 168 3.05 -11.53 18.37
N TYR A 169 1.83 -11.80 17.88
CA TYR A 169 1.60 -12.25 16.52
C TYR A 169 1.95 -11.15 15.56
N THR A 170 3.19 -11.00 15.31
CA THR A 170 3.59 -10.27 14.13
C THR A 170 5.02 -10.53 13.87
N SER A 171 5.24 -10.97 12.75
CA SER A 171 6.50 -10.77 12.14
C SER A 171 6.84 -9.28 12.17
N ASP A 172 7.80 -8.92 12.99
CA ASP A 172 8.62 -7.74 12.77
C ASP A 172 9.44 -7.90 11.48
N ALA A 173 9.08 -8.86 10.65
CA ALA A 173 9.70 -9.19 9.36
C ALA A 173 9.24 -8.27 8.22
N ALA A 174 8.56 -7.18 8.52
CA ALA A 174 8.14 -6.17 7.54
C ALA A 174 8.86 -4.82 7.72
N ASP A 175 9.91 -4.75 8.56
CA ASP A 175 10.79 -3.58 8.68
C ASP A 175 12.04 -3.71 7.80
#